data_9bc308b218eb18ba9c7765629de96306
#
_entry.id   9bc308b218eb18ba9c7765629de96306
#
_cell.length_a   1.000
_cell.length_b   1.000
_cell.length_c   1.000
_cell.angle_alpha   90.00
_cell.angle_beta   90.00
_cell.angle_gamma   90.00
#
_symmetry.space_group_name_H-M   'P 1'
#
loop_
_entity.id
_entity.type
_entity.pdbx_description
1 polymer ?
#
loop_
_entity_poly.entity_id
_entity_poly.type
_entity_poly.pdbx_seq_one_letter_code
_entity_poly.pdbx_strand_id
1 'polypeptide(L)'
;MSQNKENNRIVNRDISTEMRESYIDYAMSVIVSRALPDVRDGLKPVHRKILYTMHQAGLTHSAKFLKSAAIVGDALGKYHPHGDASVYDAMVRMAQDFLMRYPLVDGQGNWGSIDGDSAAAMRYTEARMTSIAEQMMADIQKETVDFKPNYDNRLMEPSVLPAAVPQLLVNGSFGIAVGMATSIPPHNLGEVIDATNHLIDNPDANLEDLMQFVKGPDFPTGGIIYGAKDIERAYATGRGGVVMRGEAEIVESEKFGFQVIISSIPYQVNKSEMIIKMADLIREKKMEGIRDIRDESDREEKVRIAIDLKTGTNPQNVLNNLYKHTDLEKTFHFNVIALVDGIQPQVLRLKDILQYFISHREIVVRRRTQFDLNKALDRAHILEGLKKALDHIDAIIKTIRASDDRDDAQKQLMAKFK
;
A
#
# COMPACT_ATOMS: atom_id res chain seq x y z
N MET A 1 -5.66 65.26 13.11
CA MET A 1 -4.86 64.61 12.03
C MET A 1 -3.96 63.57 12.69
N SER A 2 -4.43 62.34 12.75
CA SER A 2 -3.70 61.21 13.31
C SER A 2 -3.12 60.41 12.14
N GLN A 3 -1.80 60.47 11.98
CA GLN A 3 -1.10 59.72 10.96
C GLN A 3 -1.15 58.23 11.32
N ASN A 4 -1.84 57.45 10.51
CA ASN A 4 -1.71 55.97 10.45
C ASN A 4 -0.27 55.63 10.05
N LYS A 5 0.56 55.26 11.00
CA LYS A 5 1.82 54.57 10.76
C LYS A 5 1.46 53.15 10.38
N GLU A 6 1.36 52.85 9.08
CA GLU A 6 1.49 51.50 8.54
C GLU A 6 2.85 50.97 9.02
N ASN A 7 2.80 50.04 9.98
CA ASN A 7 3.96 49.30 10.41
C ASN A 7 4.33 48.30 9.29
N ASN A 8 5.09 48.80 8.31
CA ASN A 8 5.75 47.96 7.31
C ASN A 8 6.88 47.21 8.05
N ARG A 9 6.56 46.04 8.64
CA ARG A 9 7.54 45.18 9.30
C ARG A 9 8.36 44.45 8.25
N ILE A 10 9.26 45.13 7.60
CA ILE A 10 10.34 44.50 6.84
C ILE A 10 11.34 43.98 7.88
N VAL A 11 11.40 42.69 8.03
CA VAL A 11 12.40 42.01 8.85
C VAL A 11 13.52 41.55 7.95
N ASN A 12 14.72 42.07 8.18
CA ASN A 12 15.92 41.57 7.49
C ASN A 12 16.25 40.18 8.02
N ARG A 13 16.29 39.18 7.14
CA ARG A 13 16.63 37.82 7.48
C ARG A 13 17.78 37.36 6.59
N ASP A 14 18.76 36.70 7.22
CA ASP A 14 19.89 36.13 6.49
C ASP A 14 19.38 34.99 5.57
N ILE A 15 19.77 35.04 4.29
CA ILE A 15 19.31 34.07 3.28
C ILE A 15 19.72 32.64 3.61
N SER A 16 20.85 32.43 4.26
CA SER A 16 21.31 31.09 4.64
C SER A 16 20.43 30.49 5.75
N THR A 17 19.94 31.31 6.65
CA THR A 17 19.00 30.91 7.72
C THR A 17 17.63 30.60 7.12
N GLU A 18 17.11 31.46 6.25
CA GLU A 18 15.82 31.24 5.57
C GLU A 18 15.83 29.96 4.73
N MET A 19 16.87 29.76 3.92
CA MET A 19 17.00 28.55 3.12
C MET A 19 17.12 27.29 3.97
N ARG A 20 17.84 27.34 5.08
CA ARG A 20 17.98 26.18 5.98
C ARG A 20 16.64 25.78 6.59
N GLU A 21 15.89 26.72 7.12
CA GLU A 21 14.60 26.48 7.74
C GLU A 21 13.59 25.99 6.69
N SER A 22 13.46 26.69 5.58
CA SER A 22 12.55 26.30 4.49
C SER A 22 12.89 24.91 3.91
N TYR A 23 14.19 24.56 3.82
CA TYR A 23 14.61 23.25 3.36
C TYR A 23 14.27 22.14 4.36
N ILE A 24 14.43 22.42 5.68
CA ILE A 24 14.05 21.46 6.73
C ILE A 24 12.53 21.22 6.70
N ASP A 25 11.73 22.27 6.62
CA ASP A 25 10.27 22.16 6.56
C ASP A 25 9.82 21.37 5.31
N TYR A 26 10.42 21.67 4.16
CA TYR A 26 10.17 20.91 2.94
C TYR A 26 10.58 19.43 3.07
N ALA A 27 11.77 19.17 3.60
CA ALA A 27 12.28 17.81 3.81
C ALA A 27 11.35 17.01 4.74
N MET A 28 10.95 17.61 5.87
CA MET A 28 10.01 16.98 6.82
C MET A 28 8.67 16.71 6.17
N SER A 29 8.13 17.63 5.39
CA SER A 29 6.88 17.43 4.64
C SER A 29 7.00 16.28 3.65
N VAL A 30 8.09 16.18 2.89
CA VAL A 30 8.30 15.07 1.93
C VAL A 30 8.47 13.74 2.64
N ILE A 31 9.20 13.69 3.75
CA ILE A 31 9.44 12.47 4.54
C ILE A 31 8.11 11.95 5.14
N VAL A 32 7.43 12.81 5.91
CA VAL A 32 6.27 12.39 6.72
C VAL A 32 4.99 12.32 5.91
N SER A 33 4.78 13.27 4.96
CA SER A 33 3.48 13.45 4.31
C SER A 33 3.43 12.97 2.86
N ARG A 34 4.51 12.38 2.32
CA ARG A 34 4.54 11.99 0.90
C ARG A 34 5.21 10.65 0.60
N ALA A 35 6.51 10.48 0.97
CA ALA A 35 7.35 9.44 0.39
C ALA A 35 7.39 8.14 1.18
N LEU A 36 7.31 8.20 2.52
CA LEU A 36 7.44 7.04 3.38
C LEU A 36 6.09 6.45 3.79
N PRO A 37 5.98 5.12 3.86
CA PRO A 37 4.80 4.43 4.39
C PRO A 37 4.79 4.48 5.93
N ASP A 38 3.61 4.45 6.54
CA ASP A 38 3.44 4.17 7.97
C ASP A 38 3.59 2.65 8.22
N VAL A 39 4.33 2.28 9.26
CA VAL A 39 4.60 0.86 9.55
C VAL A 39 3.33 0.06 9.86
N ARG A 40 2.31 0.71 10.44
CA ARG A 40 1.08 0.10 10.92
C ARG A 40 0.15 -0.36 9.79
N ASP A 41 -0.04 0.48 8.77
CA ASP A 41 -0.92 0.19 7.64
C ASP A 41 -0.18 0.03 6.30
N GLY A 42 1.15 0.22 6.26
CA GLY A 42 1.98 0.05 5.08
C GLY A 42 1.72 1.05 3.95
N LEU A 43 0.96 2.10 4.20
CA LEU A 43 0.49 3.02 3.18
C LEU A 43 1.17 4.39 3.26
N LYS A 44 1.42 4.97 2.10
CA LYS A 44 1.71 6.39 1.99
C LYS A 44 0.41 7.20 2.14
N PRO A 45 0.48 8.48 2.52
CA PRO A 45 -0.72 9.31 2.68
C PRO A 45 -1.64 9.34 1.47
N VAL A 46 -1.10 9.39 0.25
CA VAL A 46 -1.91 9.40 -0.98
C VAL A 46 -2.71 8.11 -1.15
N HIS A 47 -2.10 6.94 -0.91
CA HIS A 47 -2.77 5.64 -1.00
C HIS A 47 -3.89 5.53 0.03
N ARG A 48 -3.62 5.93 1.28
CA ARG A 48 -4.62 5.94 2.36
C ARG A 48 -5.82 6.82 2.02
N LYS A 49 -5.58 8.01 1.49
CA LYS A 49 -6.63 8.96 1.09
C LYS A 49 -7.47 8.44 -0.08
N ILE A 50 -6.86 7.82 -1.08
CA ILE A 50 -7.59 7.19 -2.20
C ILE A 50 -8.51 6.08 -1.69
N LEU A 51 -7.98 5.13 -0.90
CA LEU A 51 -8.77 4.03 -0.36
C LEU A 51 -9.90 4.53 0.55
N TYR A 52 -9.62 5.53 1.40
CA TYR A 52 -10.64 6.14 2.24
C TYR A 52 -11.73 6.83 1.42
N THR A 53 -11.36 7.53 0.34
CA THR A 53 -12.33 8.14 -0.61
C THR A 53 -13.21 7.07 -1.24
N MET A 54 -12.63 5.96 -1.71
CA MET A 54 -13.38 4.85 -2.29
C MET A 54 -14.33 4.21 -1.26
N HIS A 55 -13.87 4.05 -0.02
CA HIS A 55 -14.71 3.54 1.08
C HIS A 55 -15.90 4.46 1.37
N GLN A 56 -15.68 5.77 1.47
CA GLN A 56 -16.74 6.76 1.67
C GLN A 56 -17.76 6.79 0.51
N ALA A 57 -17.31 6.49 -0.70
CA ALA A 57 -18.17 6.35 -1.88
C ALA A 57 -18.88 4.97 -1.96
N GLY A 58 -18.65 4.07 -1.01
CA GLY A 58 -19.25 2.73 -1.00
C GLY A 58 -18.73 1.80 -2.11
N LEU A 59 -17.54 2.05 -2.64
CA LEU A 59 -16.91 1.28 -3.73
C LEU A 59 -16.26 -0.01 -3.21
N THR A 60 -17.09 -0.90 -2.67
CA THR A 60 -16.67 -2.23 -2.23
C THR A 60 -16.32 -3.12 -3.44
N HIS A 61 -15.66 -4.28 -3.18
CA HIS A 61 -15.31 -5.25 -4.24
C HIS A 61 -16.52 -5.77 -5.02
N SER A 62 -17.71 -5.77 -4.42
CA SER A 62 -18.97 -6.17 -5.03
C SER A 62 -19.77 -5.01 -5.63
N ALA A 63 -19.34 -3.77 -5.39
CA ALA A 63 -20.02 -2.58 -5.95
C ALA A 63 -19.79 -2.46 -7.46
N LYS A 64 -20.58 -1.64 -8.12
CA LYS A 64 -20.34 -1.25 -9.50
C LYS A 64 -19.09 -0.38 -9.60
N PHE A 65 -18.36 -0.53 -10.70
CA PHE A 65 -17.24 0.34 -10.99
C PHE A 65 -17.67 1.80 -11.13
N LEU A 66 -16.81 2.71 -10.68
CA LEU A 66 -16.97 4.15 -10.82
C LEU A 66 -15.83 4.71 -11.68
N LYS A 67 -16.10 5.74 -12.49
CA LYS A 67 -15.08 6.45 -13.28
C LYS A 67 -13.93 6.92 -12.39
N SER A 68 -12.71 6.61 -12.78
CA SER A 68 -11.51 7.01 -12.06
C SER A 68 -11.44 8.51 -11.82
N ALA A 69 -11.90 9.31 -12.80
CA ALA A 69 -11.97 10.77 -12.68
C ALA A 69 -12.84 11.25 -11.50
N ALA A 70 -13.92 10.55 -11.17
CA ALA A 70 -14.77 10.88 -10.01
C ALA A 70 -14.04 10.57 -8.69
N ILE A 71 -13.37 9.43 -8.60
CA ILE A 71 -12.58 9.04 -7.41
C ILE A 71 -11.44 10.03 -7.18
N VAL A 72 -10.69 10.36 -8.25
CA VAL A 72 -9.59 11.32 -8.20
C VAL A 72 -10.09 12.71 -7.81
N GLY A 73 -11.19 13.18 -8.40
CA GLY A 73 -11.80 14.48 -8.08
C GLY A 73 -12.24 14.57 -6.62
N ASP A 74 -12.86 13.53 -6.09
CA ASP A 74 -13.27 13.46 -4.68
C ASP A 74 -12.07 13.42 -3.73
N ALA A 75 -11.04 12.65 -4.06
CA ALA A 75 -9.81 12.59 -3.26
C ALA A 75 -9.11 13.95 -3.20
N LEU A 76 -9.01 14.65 -4.32
CA LEU A 76 -8.42 16.00 -4.42
C LEU A 76 -9.23 17.03 -3.63
N GLY A 77 -10.52 17.07 -3.86
CA GLY A 77 -11.40 18.09 -3.25
C GLY A 77 -11.57 17.91 -1.74
N LYS A 78 -11.46 16.67 -1.24
CA LYS A 78 -11.75 16.37 0.17
C LYS A 78 -10.49 16.17 1.02
N TYR A 79 -9.43 15.55 0.49
CA TYR A 79 -8.33 15.05 1.34
C TYR A 79 -6.92 15.36 0.84
N HIS A 80 -6.68 15.48 -0.46
CA HIS A 80 -5.31 15.50 -1.01
C HIS A 80 -5.10 16.64 -2.01
N PRO A 81 -4.80 17.89 -1.56
CA PRO A 81 -4.74 19.09 -2.40
C PRO A 81 -3.45 19.17 -3.24
N HIS A 82 -3.22 18.18 -4.10
CA HIS A 82 -2.08 18.09 -5.02
C HIS A 82 -2.57 17.86 -6.46
N GLY A 83 -1.66 17.75 -7.43
CA GLY A 83 -2.04 17.53 -8.81
C GLY A 83 -2.83 16.23 -9.05
N ASP A 84 -3.85 16.28 -9.92
CA ASP A 84 -4.71 15.15 -10.27
C ASP A 84 -3.92 13.98 -10.88
N ALA A 85 -2.93 14.26 -11.72
CA ALA A 85 -2.04 13.25 -12.29
C ALA A 85 -1.36 12.41 -11.19
N SER A 86 -0.86 13.05 -10.13
CA SER A 86 -0.17 12.35 -9.05
C SER A 86 -1.09 11.39 -8.27
N VAL A 87 -2.35 11.77 -8.07
CA VAL A 87 -3.36 10.92 -7.41
C VAL A 87 -3.77 9.78 -8.34
N TYR A 88 -3.98 10.07 -9.63
CA TYR A 88 -4.33 9.05 -10.61
C TYR A 88 -3.19 8.04 -10.78
N ASP A 89 -1.94 8.48 -10.92
CA ASP A 89 -0.78 7.59 -11.04
C ASP A 89 -0.60 6.69 -9.80
N ALA A 90 -0.87 7.21 -8.61
CA ALA A 90 -0.88 6.39 -7.39
C ALA A 90 -1.99 5.32 -7.44
N MET A 91 -3.18 5.68 -7.91
CA MET A 91 -4.30 4.74 -8.08
C MET A 91 -3.99 3.69 -9.16
N VAL A 92 -3.37 4.10 -10.28
CA VAL A 92 -2.91 3.19 -11.35
C VAL A 92 -1.97 2.14 -10.79
N ARG A 93 -0.95 2.55 -10.03
CA ARG A 93 0.00 1.61 -9.42
C ARG A 93 -0.66 0.62 -8.46
N MET A 94 -1.71 1.03 -7.74
CA MET A 94 -2.46 0.14 -6.86
C MET A 94 -3.32 -0.89 -7.62
N ALA A 95 -3.55 -0.70 -8.92
CA ALA A 95 -4.29 -1.62 -9.77
C ALA A 95 -3.40 -2.54 -10.61
N GLN A 96 -2.09 -2.25 -10.74
CA GLN A 96 -1.17 -3.00 -11.59
C GLN A 96 -0.67 -4.27 -10.88
N ASP A 97 -1.02 -5.43 -11.41
CA ASP A 97 -0.68 -6.75 -10.87
C ASP A 97 0.80 -7.16 -11.08
N PHE A 98 1.52 -6.43 -11.91
CA PHE A 98 2.98 -6.56 -12.10
C PHE A 98 3.79 -5.65 -11.16
N LEU A 99 3.14 -4.70 -10.47
CA LEU A 99 3.76 -3.85 -9.45
C LEU A 99 3.34 -4.19 -8.03
N MET A 100 2.06 -4.55 -7.83
CA MET A 100 1.55 -4.98 -6.53
C MET A 100 1.33 -6.50 -6.51
N ARG A 101 1.89 -7.17 -5.51
CA ARG A 101 1.68 -8.61 -5.32
C ARG A 101 0.20 -8.92 -5.04
N TYR A 102 -0.47 -8.03 -4.33
CA TYR A 102 -1.90 -8.06 -4.04
C TYR A 102 -2.51 -6.68 -4.33
N PRO A 103 -3.03 -6.44 -5.53
CA PRO A 103 -3.61 -5.15 -5.90
C PRO A 103 -4.70 -4.69 -4.93
N LEU A 104 -4.71 -3.40 -4.61
CA LEU A 104 -5.70 -2.79 -3.73
C LEU A 104 -6.86 -2.17 -4.51
N VAL A 105 -6.65 -1.88 -5.79
CA VAL A 105 -7.66 -1.34 -6.71
C VAL A 105 -7.96 -2.39 -7.76
N ASP A 106 -9.26 -2.68 -7.93
CA ASP A 106 -9.79 -3.46 -9.04
C ASP A 106 -10.16 -2.48 -10.14
N GLY A 107 -9.50 -2.57 -11.29
CA GLY A 107 -9.59 -1.63 -12.39
C GLY A 107 -10.20 -2.22 -13.65
N GLN A 108 -11.07 -1.47 -14.32
CA GLN A 108 -11.62 -1.80 -15.62
C GLN A 108 -11.13 -0.80 -16.67
N GLY A 109 -10.62 -1.29 -17.80
CA GLY A 109 -10.01 -0.51 -18.87
C GLY A 109 -8.50 -0.78 -19.01
N ASN A 110 -7.77 0.14 -19.63
CA ASN A 110 -6.32 0.05 -19.77
C ASN A 110 -5.62 0.76 -18.60
N TRP A 111 -4.94 -0.04 -17.77
CA TRP A 111 -4.19 0.41 -16.60
C TRP A 111 -2.66 0.34 -16.80
N GLY A 112 -2.22 0.31 -18.05
CA GLY A 112 -0.82 0.14 -18.42
C GLY A 112 -0.40 -1.33 -18.53
N SER A 113 0.85 -1.55 -18.91
CA SER A 113 1.40 -2.89 -19.11
C SER A 113 2.83 -3.02 -18.55
N ILE A 114 3.31 -4.26 -18.47
CA ILE A 114 4.69 -4.60 -18.11
C ILE A 114 5.69 -4.12 -19.17
N ASP A 115 5.20 -3.77 -20.37
CA ASP A 115 5.96 -3.19 -21.47
C ASP A 115 6.25 -1.69 -21.28
N GLY A 116 5.70 -1.10 -20.22
CA GLY A 116 5.86 0.32 -19.91
C GLY A 116 4.83 1.23 -20.57
N ASP A 117 3.76 0.65 -21.15
CA ASP A 117 2.64 1.45 -21.65
C ASP A 117 1.98 2.19 -20.51
N SER A 118 1.65 3.45 -20.76
CA SER A 118 0.93 4.26 -19.80
C SER A 118 -0.54 3.84 -19.70
N ALA A 119 -1.12 4.02 -18.52
CA ALA A 119 -2.56 3.86 -18.36
C ALA A 119 -3.33 4.87 -19.23
N ALA A 120 -4.53 4.48 -19.65
CA ALA A 120 -5.44 5.41 -20.34
C ALA A 120 -5.82 6.57 -19.39
N ALA A 121 -6.21 7.71 -19.94
CA ALA A 121 -6.65 8.85 -19.14
C ALA A 121 -7.81 8.48 -18.21
N MET A 122 -7.86 9.07 -17.00
CA MET A 122 -8.81 8.75 -15.91
C MET A 122 -10.28 8.82 -16.29
N ARG A 123 -10.62 9.51 -17.40
CA ARG A 123 -11.99 9.57 -17.94
C ARG A 123 -12.43 8.27 -18.64
N TYR A 124 -11.47 7.41 -19.03
CA TYR A 124 -11.75 6.14 -19.72
C TYR A 124 -11.70 4.93 -18.78
N THR A 125 -10.95 5.01 -17.69
CA THR A 125 -10.82 3.91 -16.72
C THR A 125 -11.90 4.00 -15.64
N GLU A 126 -12.20 2.85 -15.05
CA GLU A 126 -13.14 2.71 -13.94
C GLU A 126 -12.49 1.86 -12.85
N ALA A 127 -12.83 2.13 -11.58
CA ALA A 127 -12.21 1.46 -10.45
C ALA A 127 -13.18 1.19 -9.30
N ARG A 128 -12.81 0.23 -8.46
CA ARG A 128 -13.39 -0.09 -7.15
C ARG A 128 -12.33 -0.72 -6.25
N MET A 129 -12.60 -0.89 -4.98
CA MET A 129 -11.69 -1.60 -4.08
C MET A 129 -11.67 -3.11 -4.37
N THR A 130 -10.54 -3.74 -4.13
CA THR A 130 -10.44 -5.21 -4.05
C THR A 130 -10.90 -5.71 -2.68
N SER A 131 -11.11 -7.02 -2.53
CA SER A 131 -11.47 -7.64 -1.24
C SER A 131 -10.38 -7.43 -0.17
N ILE A 132 -9.10 -7.43 -0.56
CA ILE A 132 -8.00 -7.17 0.38
C ILE A 132 -7.96 -5.70 0.83
N ALA A 133 -8.31 -4.76 -0.05
CA ALA A 133 -8.43 -3.34 0.30
C ALA A 133 -9.55 -3.09 1.32
N GLU A 134 -10.64 -3.85 1.27
CA GLU A 134 -11.70 -3.78 2.28
C GLU A 134 -11.21 -4.23 3.66
N GLN A 135 -10.32 -5.24 3.72
CA GLN A 135 -9.70 -5.65 4.98
C GLN A 135 -8.82 -4.56 5.59
N MET A 136 -8.30 -3.65 4.77
CA MET A 136 -7.58 -2.46 5.27
C MET A 136 -8.50 -1.46 5.95
N MET A 137 -9.81 -1.46 5.60
CA MET A 137 -10.85 -0.57 6.11
C MET A 137 -11.73 -1.22 7.19
N ALA A 138 -11.50 -2.49 7.51
CA ALA A 138 -12.34 -3.25 8.42
C ALA A 138 -12.52 -2.52 9.77
N ASP A 139 -13.79 -2.37 10.19
CA ASP A 139 -14.16 -1.73 11.45
C ASP A 139 -13.79 -0.23 11.61
N ILE A 140 -13.47 0.49 10.54
CA ILE A 140 -13.10 1.93 10.60
C ILE A 140 -14.21 2.80 11.22
N GLN A 141 -15.49 2.41 11.07
CA GLN A 141 -16.65 3.12 11.65
C GLN A 141 -16.81 2.87 13.16
N LYS A 142 -15.99 2.02 13.78
CA LYS A 142 -16.07 1.65 15.21
C LYS A 142 -15.00 2.37 16.07
N GLU A 143 -14.59 3.56 15.65
CA GLU A 143 -13.60 4.38 16.36
C GLU A 143 -12.26 3.67 16.62
N THR A 144 -11.89 2.74 15.74
CA THR A 144 -10.73 1.87 15.88
C THR A 144 -9.40 2.61 15.70
N VAL A 145 -9.41 3.72 14.98
CA VAL A 145 -8.25 4.57 14.69
C VAL A 145 -8.57 6.05 14.94
N ASP A 146 -7.52 6.85 15.10
CA ASP A 146 -7.67 8.29 15.28
C ASP A 146 -7.90 8.99 13.95
N PHE A 147 -8.77 10.00 13.99
CA PHE A 147 -9.05 10.89 12.87
C PHE A 147 -8.41 12.25 13.14
N LYS A 148 -7.94 12.88 12.08
CA LYS A 148 -7.40 14.24 12.10
C LYS A 148 -8.16 15.11 11.09
N PRO A 149 -8.17 16.45 11.27
CA PRO A 149 -8.69 17.35 10.26
C PRO A 149 -7.96 17.18 8.92
N ASN A 150 -8.69 17.32 7.83
CA ASN A 150 -8.13 17.41 6.49
C ASN A 150 -7.42 18.77 6.28
N TYR A 151 -6.90 19.02 5.08
CA TYR A 151 -6.09 20.21 4.75
C TYR A 151 -6.82 21.56 4.96
N ASP A 152 -8.16 21.60 4.87
CA ASP A 152 -8.98 22.81 5.04
C ASP A 152 -9.81 22.84 6.34
N ASN A 153 -9.61 21.86 7.23
CA ASN A 153 -10.30 21.65 8.50
C ASN A 153 -11.84 21.49 8.41
N ARG A 154 -12.37 21.15 7.23
CA ARG A 154 -13.82 20.93 7.02
C ARG A 154 -14.25 19.50 7.22
N LEU A 155 -13.35 18.55 6.96
CA LEU A 155 -13.62 17.13 7.04
C LEU A 155 -12.58 16.46 7.94
N MET A 156 -12.89 15.25 8.38
CA MET A 156 -11.96 14.40 9.12
C MET A 156 -11.45 13.28 8.22
N GLU A 157 -10.16 12.98 8.34
CA GLU A 157 -9.49 11.86 7.65
C GLU A 157 -8.80 10.94 8.64
N PRO A 158 -8.71 9.64 8.39
CA PRO A 158 -8.01 8.73 9.28
C PRO A 158 -6.51 8.99 9.26
N SER A 159 -5.88 9.04 10.43
CA SER A 159 -4.43 9.17 10.55
C SER A 159 -3.70 7.92 10.05
N VAL A 160 -4.31 6.76 10.27
CA VAL A 160 -3.84 5.42 9.85
C VAL A 160 -5.08 4.56 9.60
N LEU A 161 -5.00 3.52 8.78
CA LEU A 161 -6.10 2.58 8.59
C LEU A 161 -6.07 1.47 9.66
N PRO A 162 -7.23 0.89 10.00
CA PRO A 162 -7.32 -0.24 10.95
C PRO A 162 -6.83 -1.57 10.37
N ALA A 163 -6.02 -1.55 9.36
CA ALA A 163 -5.49 -2.61 8.52
C ALA A 163 -5.48 -4.01 9.17
N ALA A 164 -6.31 -4.93 8.65
CA ALA A 164 -6.31 -6.32 9.10
C ALA A 164 -5.23 -7.18 8.47
N VAL A 165 -4.49 -6.63 7.50
CA VAL A 165 -3.44 -7.29 6.73
C VAL A 165 -2.13 -6.53 6.92
N PRO A 166 -0.97 -7.19 7.11
CA PRO A 166 0.34 -6.57 7.25
C PRO A 166 0.85 -6.03 5.90
N GLN A 167 0.17 -5.01 5.39
CA GLN A 167 0.30 -4.47 4.03
C GLN A 167 1.73 -4.05 3.69
N LEU A 168 2.50 -3.54 4.66
CA LEU A 168 3.88 -3.11 4.44
C LEU A 168 4.77 -4.25 3.94
N LEU A 169 4.59 -5.47 4.45
CA LEU A 169 5.32 -6.66 3.98
C LEU A 169 4.66 -7.27 2.74
N VAL A 170 3.34 -7.35 2.72
CA VAL A 170 2.59 -8.06 1.68
C VAL A 170 2.78 -7.43 0.31
N ASN A 171 2.71 -6.11 0.20
CA ASN A 171 2.92 -5.38 -1.06
C ASN A 171 4.24 -4.62 -1.13
N GLY A 172 4.94 -4.50 -0.01
CA GLY A 172 6.13 -3.68 0.06
C GLY A 172 5.85 -2.18 -0.12
N SER A 173 6.91 -1.41 -0.27
CA SER A 173 6.82 0.02 -0.59
C SER A 173 8.11 0.50 -1.24
N PHE A 174 7.99 1.40 -2.21
CA PHE A 174 9.11 2.09 -2.82
C PHE A 174 8.89 3.60 -2.78
N GLY A 175 9.85 4.38 -2.29
CA GLY A 175 9.73 5.83 -2.20
C GLY A 175 11.05 6.55 -2.04
N ILE A 176 11.15 7.73 -2.66
CA ILE A 176 12.32 8.59 -2.58
C ILE A 176 11.92 9.85 -1.81
N ALA A 177 12.55 10.07 -0.66
CA ALA A 177 12.40 11.26 0.16
C ALA A 177 13.64 12.15 0.08
N VAL A 178 13.65 13.22 0.84
CA VAL A 178 14.84 14.08 0.98
C VAL A 178 15.81 13.42 1.93
N GLY A 179 17.02 13.11 1.47
CA GLY A 179 18.08 12.49 2.28
C GLY A 179 17.89 11.00 2.59
N MET A 180 16.79 10.38 2.20
CA MET A 180 16.54 8.95 2.41
C MET A 180 15.58 8.38 1.36
N ALA A 181 15.62 7.05 1.20
CA ALA A 181 14.70 6.34 0.33
C ALA A 181 14.22 5.07 1.03
N THR A 182 13.03 4.59 0.69
CA THR A 182 12.55 3.29 1.13
C THR A 182 12.43 2.34 -0.05
N SER A 183 12.80 1.09 0.15
CA SER A 183 12.70 0.01 -0.82
C SER A 183 12.42 -1.29 -0.05
N ILE A 184 11.16 -1.63 0.05
CA ILE A 184 10.65 -2.79 0.79
C ILE A 184 10.03 -3.73 -0.23
N PRO A 185 10.51 -4.99 -0.35
CA PRO A 185 9.97 -5.94 -1.29
C PRO A 185 8.61 -6.48 -0.83
N PRO A 186 7.77 -6.96 -1.76
CA PRO A 186 6.56 -7.69 -1.45
C PRO A 186 6.85 -9.12 -0.98
N HIS A 187 5.90 -9.73 -0.23
CA HIS A 187 6.00 -11.08 0.32
C HIS A 187 4.71 -11.86 0.15
N ASN A 188 4.78 -13.17 0.27
CA ASN A 188 3.62 -14.04 0.25
C ASN A 188 2.73 -13.80 1.48
N LEU A 189 1.42 -13.58 1.25
CA LEU A 189 0.46 -13.28 2.32
C LEU A 189 0.36 -14.41 3.34
N GLY A 190 0.31 -15.67 2.88
CA GLY A 190 0.24 -16.84 3.77
C GLY A 190 1.45 -16.94 4.68
N GLU A 191 2.66 -16.84 4.10
CA GLU A 191 3.92 -16.88 4.86
C GLU A 191 4.00 -15.76 5.91
N VAL A 192 3.59 -14.55 5.56
CA VAL A 192 3.60 -13.40 6.49
C VAL A 192 2.56 -13.58 7.60
N ILE A 193 1.37 -14.14 7.30
CA ILE A 193 0.35 -14.43 8.31
C ILE A 193 0.84 -15.51 9.26
N ASP A 194 1.44 -16.59 8.76
CA ASP A 194 1.97 -17.68 9.59
C ASP A 194 3.08 -17.20 10.52
N ALA A 195 4.00 -16.37 10.00
CA ALA A 195 5.03 -15.72 10.82
C ALA A 195 4.42 -14.76 11.87
N THR A 196 3.35 -14.03 11.52
CA THR A 196 2.65 -13.16 12.46
C THR A 196 1.99 -13.96 13.58
N ASN A 197 1.28 -15.05 13.25
CA ASN A 197 0.67 -15.93 14.22
C ASN A 197 1.72 -16.56 15.15
N HIS A 198 2.83 -17.05 14.56
CA HIS A 198 3.94 -17.58 15.36
C HIS A 198 4.50 -16.55 16.35
N LEU A 199 4.63 -15.30 15.93
CA LEU A 199 5.14 -14.20 16.78
C LEU A 199 4.13 -13.79 17.87
N ILE A 200 2.80 -13.92 17.63
CA ILE A 200 1.76 -13.72 18.65
C ILE A 200 1.89 -14.79 19.74
N ASP A 201 2.04 -16.06 19.34
CA ASP A 201 2.16 -17.18 20.26
C ASP A 201 3.52 -17.21 20.98
N ASN A 202 4.58 -16.71 20.32
CA ASN A 202 5.96 -16.69 20.79
C ASN A 202 6.59 -15.30 20.66
N PRO A 203 6.31 -14.35 21.57
CA PRO A 203 6.80 -12.96 21.46
C PRO A 203 8.32 -12.81 21.43
N ASP A 204 9.04 -13.78 22.00
CA ASP A 204 10.51 -13.81 22.04
C ASP A 204 11.14 -14.46 20.81
N ALA A 205 10.34 -14.96 19.83
CA ALA A 205 10.84 -15.59 18.62
C ALA A 205 11.94 -14.74 17.94
N ASN A 206 13.01 -15.38 17.54
CA ASN A 206 14.13 -14.74 16.87
C ASN A 206 13.92 -14.68 15.33
N LEU A 207 14.89 -14.15 14.60
CA LEU A 207 14.80 -14.05 13.14
C LEU A 207 14.75 -15.43 12.46
N GLU A 208 15.54 -16.40 12.95
CA GLU A 208 15.62 -17.74 12.38
C GLU A 208 14.26 -18.45 12.48
N ASP A 209 13.54 -18.26 13.59
CA ASP A 209 12.18 -18.79 13.78
C ASP A 209 11.20 -18.21 12.76
N LEU A 210 11.26 -16.89 12.54
CA LEU A 210 10.39 -16.21 11.58
C LEU A 210 10.71 -16.58 10.12
N MET A 211 11.98 -16.83 9.80
CA MET A 211 12.41 -17.24 8.47
C MET A 211 12.05 -18.69 8.13
N GLN A 212 11.57 -19.49 9.08
CA GLN A 212 10.96 -20.78 8.77
C GLN A 212 9.66 -20.61 7.96
N PHE A 213 8.96 -19.49 8.14
CA PHE A 213 7.74 -19.11 7.46
C PHE A 213 8.04 -18.18 6.28
N VAL A 214 8.64 -17.01 6.52
CA VAL A 214 8.99 -16.02 5.49
C VAL A 214 10.38 -16.33 4.94
N LYS A 215 10.43 -17.09 3.84
CA LYS A 215 11.69 -17.56 3.24
C LYS A 215 12.40 -16.47 2.43
N GLY A 216 11.67 -15.51 1.89
CA GLY A 216 12.18 -14.44 1.04
C GLY A 216 11.08 -13.57 0.47
N PRO A 217 11.43 -12.54 -0.32
CA PRO A 217 10.48 -11.79 -1.11
C PRO A 217 9.69 -12.67 -2.09
N ASP A 218 8.45 -12.26 -2.38
CA ASP A 218 7.57 -12.89 -3.36
C ASP A 218 7.15 -11.83 -4.40
N PHE A 219 7.88 -11.76 -5.51
CA PHE A 219 7.66 -10.75 -6.53
C PHE A 219 6.51 -11.10 -7.46
N PRO A 220 5.65 -10.13 -7.83
CA PRO A 220 4.49 -10.38 -8.69
C PRO A 220 4.86 -10.81 -10.12
N THR A 221 6.08 -10.53 -10.57
CA THR A 221 6.58 -10.91 -11.90
C THR A 221 7.22 -12.29 -11.93
N GLY A 222 7.26 -13.02 -10.81
CA GLY A 222 7.93 -14.32 -10.69
C GLY A 222 9.45 -14.21 -10.65
N GLY A 223 10.14 -15.21 -11.18
CA GLY A 223 11.59 -15.29 -11.20
C GLY A 223 12.20 -16.02 -10.01
N ILE A 224 13.51 -16.08 -9.97
CA ILE A 224 14.29 -16.78 -8.96
C ILE A 224 15.15 -15.80 -8.18
N ILE A 225 15.16 -15.93 -6.85
CA ILE A 225 16.01 -15.15 -5.95
C ILE A 225 17.20 -16.00 -5.51
N TYR A 226 18.38 -15.43 -5.57
CA TYR A 226 19.62 -16.06 -5.14
C TYR A 226 20.18 -15.40 -3.88
N GLY A 227 20.84 -16.19 -3.04
CA GLY A 227 21.58 -15.69 -1.87
C GLY A 227 20.78 -15.74 -0.57
N ALA A 228 20.48 -16.94 -0.04
CA ALA A 228 19.77 -17.11 1.23
C ALA A 228 20.40 -16.33 2.39
N LYS A 229 21.74 -16.26 2.48
CA LYS A 229 22.47 -15.48 3.49
C LYS A 229 22.30 -13.97 3.31
N ASP A 230 22.11 -13.51 2.07
CA ASP A 230 21.88 -12.10 1.80
C ASP A 230 20.44 -11.70 2.18
N ILE A 231 19.47 -12.60 1.99
CA ILE A 231 18.08 -12.43 2.48
C ILE A 231 18.07 -12.35 4.00
N GLU A 232 18.72 -13.30 4.68
CA GLU A 232 18.82 -13.33 6.14
C GLU A 232 19.44 -12.02 6.68
N ARG A 233 20.56 -11.59 6.09
CA ARG A 233 21.19 -10.32 6.47
C ARG A 233 20.27 -9.11 6.23
N ALA A 234 19.55 -9.09 5.11
CA ALA A 234 18.61 -8.01 4.81
C ALA A 234 17.48 -7.96 5.84
N TYR A 235 16.93 -9.10 6.25
CA TYR A 235 15.89 -9.17 7.28
C TYR A 235 16.42 -8.85 8.68
N ALA A 236 17.69 -9.22 8.98
CA ALA A 236 18.34 -8.91 10.25
C ALA A 236 18.63 -7.43 10.45
N THR A 237 18.91 -6.70 9.36
CA THR A 237 19.41 -5.32 9.43
C THR A 237 18.47 -4.28 8.80
N GLY A 238 17.45 -4.71 8.06
CA GLY A 238 16.62 -3.83 7.23
C GLY A 238 17.35 -3.28 5.99
N ARG A 239 18.55 -3.76 5.68
CA ARG A 239 19.37 -3.33 4.55
C ARG A 239 20.12 -4.49 3.92
N GLY A 240 20.21 -4.50 2.59
CA GLY A 240 20.92 -5.54 1.85
C GLY A 240 20.62 -5.48 0.38
N GLY A 241 21.13 -6.45 -0.36
CA GLY A 241 20.83 -6.65 -1.77
C GLY A 241 20.65 -8.12 -2.06
N VAL A 242 19.59 -8.48 -2.80
CA VAL A 242 19.35 -9.85 -3.25
C VAL A 242 19.31 -9.88 -4.76
N VAL A 243 19.91 -10.91 -5.35
CA VAL A 243 19.94 -11.07 -6.80
C VAL A 243 18.66 -11.73 -7.26
N MET A 244 17.95 -11.08 -8.20
CA MET A 244 16.77 -11.60 -8.88
C MET A 244 17.14 -11.97 -10.31
N ARG A 245 16.68 -13.12 -10.77
CA ARG A 245 16.79 -13.55 -12.17
C ARG A 245 15.41 -13.86 -12.75
N GLY A 246 15.18 -13.44 -14.00
CA GLY A 246 14.09 -13.96 -14.79
C GLY A 246 14.29 -15.43 -15.09
N GLU A 247 13.20 -16.17 -15.19
CA GLU A 247 13.22 -17.58 -15.60
C GLU A 247 13.45 -17.68 -17.10
N ALA A 248 14.35 -18.56 -17.48
CA ALA A 248 14.67 -18.81 -18.87
C ALA A 248 15.00 -20.29 -19.08
N GLU A 249 14.45 -20.87 -20.14
CA GLU A 249 14.67 -22.25 -20.52
C GLU A 249 15.35 -22.34 -21.89
N ILE A 250 16.21 -23.34 -22.06
CA ILE A 250 16.81 -23.68 -23.35
C ILE A 250 15.98 -24.79 -23.96
N VAL A 251 15.36 -24.52 -25.11
CA VAL A 251 14.51 -25.46 -25.84
C VAL A 251 15.12 -25.77 -27.20
N GLU A 252 15.09 -27.04 -27.60
CA GLU A 252 15.48 -27.45 -28.94
C GLU A 252 14.22 -27.48 -29.85
N SER A 253 14.28 -26.68 -30.92
CA SER A 253 13.20 -26.60 -31.92
C SER A 253 13.66 -27.22 -33.21
N GLU A 254 12.84 -28.11 -33.80
CA GLU A 254 13.13 -28.75 -35.09
C GLU A 254 13.35 -27.72 -36.23
N LYS A 255 12.68 -26.59 -36.17
CA LYS A 255 12.70 -25.52 -37.19
C LYS A 255 13.82 -24.50 -36.97
N PHE A 256 14.17 -24.21 -35.74
CA PHE A 256 15.05 -23.07 -35.40
C PHE A 256 16.37 -23.48 -34.71
N GLY A 257 16.54 -24.77 -34.40
CA GLY A 257 17.63 -25.23 -33.55
C GLY A 257 17.40 -24.87 -32.09
N PHE A 258 18.45 -24.45 -31.39
CA PHE A 258 18.29 -24.02 -30.00
C PHE A 258 17.66 -22.63 -29.87
N GLN A 259 16.74 -22.50 -28.93
CA GLN A 259 16.09 -21.28 -28.55
C GLN A 259 16.25 -21.06 -27.02
N VAL A 260 16.35 -19.82 -26.58
CA VAL A 260 16.17 -19.44 -25.17
C VAL A 260 14.81 -18.79 -25.05
N ILE A 261 13.94 -19.40 -24.23
CA ILE A 261 12.61 -18.89 -23.93
C ILE A 261 12.66 -18.26 -22.54
N ILE A 262 12.34 -16.97 -22.45
CA ILE A 262 12.24 -16.24 -21.17
C ILE A 262 10.75 -16.18 -20.80
N SER A 263 10.40 -16.73 -19.63
CA SER A 263 9.02 -16.83 -19.15
C SER A 263 8.72 -15.86 -18.00
N SER A 264 9.75 -15.26 -17.40
CA SER A 264 9.57 -14.19 -16.40
C SER A 264 10.71 -13.16 -16.46
N ILE A 265 10.46 -11.96 -15.95
CA ILE A 265 11.47 -10.91 -15.87
C ILE A 265 11.57 -10.41 -14.41
N PRO A 266 12.74 -9.90 -13.98
CA PRO A 266 12.90 -9.38 -12.63
C PRO A 266 11.94 -8.23 -12.33
N TYR A 267 11.55 -8.12 -11.07
CA TYR A 267 10.64 -7.10 -10.59
C TYR A 267 11.13 -5.69 -10.91
N GLN A 268 10.20 -4.80 -11.34
CA GLN A 268 10.49 -3.43 -11.75
C GLN A 268 11.41 -3.32 -13.00
N VAL A 269 11.44 -4.34 -13.83
CA VAL A 269 12.07 -4.26 -15.15
C VAL A 269 10.99 -4.03 -16.21
N ASN A 270 11.25 -3.09 -17.10
CA ASN A 270 10.43 -2.86 -18.28
C ASN A 270 10.81 -3.88 -19.36
N LYS A 271 9.82 -4.67 -19.82
CA LYS A 271 10.06 -5.76 -20.79
C LYS A 271 10.56 -5.20 -22.12
N SER A 272 9.91 -4.18 -22.66
CA SER A 272 10.29 -3.58 -23.96
C SER A 272 11.67 -2.98 -23.93
N GLU A 273 12.03 -2.21 -22.87
CA GLU A 273 13.37 -1.63 -22.73
C GLU A 273 14.44 -2.71 -22.61
N MET A 274 14.16 -3.82 -21.92
CA MET A 274 15.08 -4.95 -21.82
C MET A 274 15.31 -5.60 -23.18
N ILE A 275 14.27 -5.80 -24.01
CA ILE A 275 14.38 -6.35 -25.37
C ILE A 275 15.20 -5.40 -26.26
N ILE A 276 14.94 -4.09 -26.20
CA ILE A 276 15.71 -3.10 -26.94
C ILE A 276 17.18 -3.17 -26.57
N LYS A 277 17.50 -3.23 -25.28
CA LYS A 277 18.88 -3.36 -24.79
C LYS A 277 19.56 -4.64 -25.29
N MET A 278 18.83 -5.77 -25.33
CA MET A 278 19.32 -7.01 -25.93
C MET A 278 19.66 -6.85 -27.41
N ALA A 279 18.77 -6.22 -28.18
CA ALA A 279 18.98 -5.94 -29.60
C ALA A 279 20.16 -5.00 -29.85
N ASP A 280 20.35 -3.99 -29.00
CA ASP A 280 21.49 -3.06 -29.09
C ASP A 280 22.82 -3.79 -28.83
N LEU A 281 22.90 -4.68 -27.84
CA LEU A 281 24.08 -5.48 -27.54
C LEU A 281 24.48 -6.39 -28.71
N ILE A 282 23.49 -6.93 -29.44
CA ILE A 282 23.72 -7.73 -30.64
C ILE A 282 24.27 -6.85 -31.78
N ARG A 283 23.66 -5.68 -32.02
CA ARG A 283 24.07 -4.72 -33.03
C ARG A 283 25.49 -4.23 -32.81
N GLU A 284 25.86 -3.99 -31.56
CA GLU A 284 27.19 -3.56 -31.12
C GLU A 284 28.22 -4.71 -31.10
N LYS A 285 27.80 -5.94 -31.46
CA LYS A 285 28.64 -7.17 -31.43
C LYS A 285 29.23 -7.49 -30.04
N LYS A 286 28.56 -7.01 -28.99
CA LYS A 286 28.89 -7.37 -27.60
C LYS A 286 28.28 -8.69 -27.17
N MET A 287 27.26 -9.13 -27.91
CA MET A 287 26.59 -10.42 -27.72
C MET A 287 26.48 -11.13 -29.07
N GLU A 288 27.15 -12.27 -29.17
CA GLU A 288 27.16 -13.08 -30.40
C GLU A 288 26.32 -14.35 -30.22
N GLY A 289 26.03 -15.04 -31.32
CA GLY A 289 25.31 -16.31 -31.30
C GLY A 289 23.79 -16.20 -31.35
N ILE A 290 23.22 -15.02 -31.27
CA ILE A 290 21.77 -14.78 -31.44
C ILE A 290 21.46 -14.50 -32.90
N ARG A 291 20.39 -15.12 -33.43
CA ARG A 291 19.90 -14.91 -34.77
C ARG A 291 18.75 -13.91 -34.78
N ASP A 292 17.78 -14.07 -33.86
CA ASP A 292 16.57 -13.26 -33.81
C ASP A 292 16.03 -13.20 -32.35
N ILE A 293 15.29 -12.14 -32.05
CA ILE A 293 14.57 -11.98 -30.79
C ILE A 293 13.12 -11.62 -31.11
N ARG A 294 12.18 -12.36 -30.57
CA ARG A 294 10.75 -12.10 -30.72
C ARG A 294 10.07 -12.02 -29.36
N ASP A 295 9.19 -11.03 -29.23
CA ASP A 295 8.22 -10.99 -28.15
C ASP A 295 6.99 -11.76 -28.58
N GLU A 296 6.74 -12.89 -27.95
CA GLU A 296 5.61 -13.80 -28.20
C GLU A 296 4.60 -13.73 -27.04
N SER A 297 4.73 -12.71 -26.17
CA SER A 297 3.84 -12.51 -25.02
C SER A 297 2.39 -12.27 -25.46
N ASP A 298 1.46 -12.85 -24.74
CA ASP A 298 0.03 -12.68 -24.96
C ASP A 298 -0.73 -12.46 -23.65
N ARG A 299 -2.05 -12.62 -23.65
CA ARG A 299 -2.89 -12.43 -22.47
C ARG A 299 -2.75 -13.55 -21.44
N GLU A 300 -2.40 -14.77 -21.87
CA GLU A 300 -2.23 -15.94 -21.02
C GLU A 300 -0.79 -16.02 -20.51
N GLU A 301 0.18 -15.88 -21.43
CA GLU A 301 1.61 -15.82 -21.13
C GLU A 301 2.10 -14.37 -21.19
N LYS A 302 1.94 -13.60 -20.10
CA LYS A 302 2.28 -12.16 -20.01
C LYS A 302 3.74 -11.85 -20.36
N VAL A 303 4.62 -12.82 -20.18
CA VAL A 303 6.03 -12.75 -20.55
C VAL A 303 6.42 -14.02 -21.29
N ARG A 304 6.67 -13.90 -22.60
CA ARG A 304 7.24 -14.94 -23.43
C ARG A 304 8.15 -14.30 -24.47
N ILE A 305 9.46 -14.30 -24.22
CA ILE A 305 10.45 -13.76 -25.15
C ILE A 305 11.23 -14.94 -25.72
N ALA A 306 11.13 -15.15 -27.05
CA ALA A 306 11.84 -16.21 -27.76
C ALA A 306 13.11 -15.66 -28.42
N ILE A 307 14.25 -16.22 -28.08
CA ILE A 307 15.56 -15.85 -28.61
C ILE A 307 16.11 -17.01 -29.42
N ASP A 308 16.13 -16.87 -30.74
CA ASP A 308 16.66 -17.86 -31.66
C ASP A 308 18.18 -17.81 -31.72
N LEU A 309 18.84 -18.96 -31.62
CA LEU A 309 20.29 -19.04 -31.67
C LEU A 309 20.80 -19.37 -33.07
N LYS A 310 22.03 -18.95 -33.38
CA LYS A 310 22.73 -19.37 -34.59
C LYS A 310 23.20 -20.83 -34.46
N THR A 311 23.21 -21.56 -35.56
CA THR A 311 23.71 -22.95 -35.62
C THR A 311 25.14 -23.03 -35.10
N GLY A 312 25.42 -23.97 -34.21
CA GLY A 312 26.74 -24.18 -33.62
C GLY A 312 27.06 -23.29 -32.39
N THR A 313 26.11 -22.44 -31.98
CA THR A 313 26.28 -21.63 -30.77
C THR A 313 25.97 -22.46 -29.51
N ASN A 314 26.77 -22.30 -28.45
CA ASN A 314 26.45 -22.91 -27.16
C ASN A 314 25.34 -22.10 -26.46
N PRO A 315 24.16 -22.70 -26.23
CA PRO A 315 23.03 -21.98 -25.66
C PRO A 315 23.29 -21.47 -24.23
N GLN A 316 24.01 -22.24 -23.42
CA GLN A 316 24.31 -21.87 -22.03
C GLN A 316 25.21 -20.62 -21.95
N ASN A 317 26.16 -20.47 -22.88
CA ASN A 317 27.00 -19.28 -22.94
C ASN A 317 26.18 -18.02 -23.30
N VAL A 318 25.23 -18.16 -24.22
CA VAL A 318 24.31 -17.04 -24.56
C VAL A 318 23.45 -16.67 -23.36
N LEU A 319 22.86 -17.64 -22.69
CA LEU A 319 22.04 -17.40 -21.49
C LEU A 319 22.86 -16.74 -20.38
N ASN A 320 24.07 -17.17 -20.14
CA ASN A 320 24.97 -16.54 -19.15
C ASN A 320 25.32 -15.10 -19.52
N ASN A 321 25.51 -14.82 -20.81
CA ASN A 321 25.76 -13.45 -21.29
C ASN A 321 24.50 -12.57 -21.18
N LEU A 322 23.28 -13.11 -21.39
CA LEU A 322 22.03 -12.41 -21.16
C LEU A 322 21.92 -11.99 -19.70
N TYR A 323 22.15 -12.88 -18.75
CA TYR A 323 22.16 -12.54 -17.32
C TYR A 323 23.21 -11.48 -16.97
N LYS A 324 24.39 -11.56 -17.54
CA LYS A 324 25.53 -10.68 -17.21
C LYS A 324 25.36 -9.26 -17.76
N HIS A 325 24.73 -9.09 -18.93
CA HIS A 325 24.75 -7.81 -19.68
C HIS A 325 23.38 -7.16 -19.80
N THR A 326 22.31 -7.81 -19.34
CA THR A 326 20.94 -7.25 -19.42
C THR A 326 20.28 -7.27 -18.05
N ASP A 327 19.10 -6.63 -17.98
CA ASP A 327 18.31 -6.60 -16.75
C ASP A 327 17.55 -7.92 -16.49
N LEU A 328 17.86 -9.00 -17.21
CA LEU A 328 17.36 -10.35 -16.93
C LEU A 328 17.91 -10.88 -15.58
N GLU A 329 19.05 -10.36 -15.13
CA GLU A 329 19.51 -10.46 -13.75
C GLU A 329 19.68 -9.06 -13.17
N LYS A 330 19.08 -8.80 -12.01
CA LYS A 330 19.12 -7.50 -11.34
C LYS A 330 19.16 -7.68 -9.82
N THR A 331 19.88 -6.81 -9.14
CA THR A 331 19.87 -6.79 -7.68
C THR A 331 18.76 -5.91 -7.16
N PHE A 332 17.89 -6.46 -6.30
CA PHE A 332 16.95 -5.69 -5.50
C PHE A 332 17.63 -5.23 -4.21
N HIS A 333 17.66 -3.92 -4.00
CA HIS A 333 18.28 -3.33 -2.82
C HIS A 333 17.22 -3.07 -1.75
N PHE A 334 17.36 -3.77 -0.61
CA PHE A 334 16.57 -3.52 0.59
C PHE A 334 17.02 -2.23 1.27
N ASN A 335 16.08 -1.40 1.60
CA ASN A 335 16.22 -0.29 2.52
C ASN A 335 14.88 -0.09 3.22
N VAL A 336 14.66 -0.81 4.29
CA VAL A 336 13.37 -0.95 4.96
C VAL A 336 13.17 0.24 5.90
N ILE A 337 12.85 1.38 5.33
CA ILE A 337 12.54 2.60 6.09
C ILE A 337 11.04 2.83 6.08
N ALA A 338 10.43 2.95 7.26
CA ALA A 338 9.02 3.31 7.44
C ALA A 338 8.86 4.30 8.60
N LEU A 339 7.71 4.97 8.64
CA LEU A 339 7.37 5.87 9.72
C LEU A 339 6.81 5.08 10.91
N VAL A 340 7.45 5.23 12.06
CA VAL A 340 6.92 4.79 13.35
C VAL A 340 6.12 5.94 13.95
N ASP A 341 4.94 5.63 14.49
CA ASP A 341 3.97 6.59 15.02
C ASP A 341 3.59 7.72 14.05
N GLY A 342 3.73 7.44 12.74
CA GLY A 342 3.39 8.37 11.67
C GLY A 342 4.34 9.56 11.49
N ILE A 343 5.45 9.63 12.24
CA ILE A 343 6.33 10.80 12.27
C ILE A 343 7.81 10.40 12.13
N GLN A 344 8.26 9.37 12.81
CA GLN A 344 9.68 9.04 12.94
C GLN A 344 10.14 8.01 11.90
N PRO A 345 10.98 8.37 10.92
CA PRO A 345 11.54 7.41 10.00
C PRO A 345 12.56 6.51 10.71
N GLN A 346 12.39 5.20 10.61
CA GLN A 346 13.29 4.20 11.18
C GLN A 346 13.60 3.11 10.18
N VAL A 347 14.81 2.56 10.26
CA VAL A 347 15.17 1.32 9.56
C VAL A 347 14.66 0.16 10.40
N LEU A 348 13.82 -0.68 9.82
CA LEU A 348 13.13 -1.75 10.51
C LEU A 348 13.63 -3.12 10.05
N ARG A 349 13.74 -4.06 10.98
CA ARG A 349 13.98 -5.47 10.73
C ARG A 349 12.66 -6.19 10.49
N LEU A 350 12.69 -7.39 9.96
CA LEU A 350 11.48 -8.19 9.73
C LEU A 350 10.64 -8.33 11.01
N LYS A 351 11.27 -8.68 12.13
CA LYS A 351 10.59 -8.82 13.43
C LYS A 351 9.95 -7.50 13.88
N ASP A 352 10.64 -6.37 13.71
CA ASP A 352 10.14 -5.07 14.15
C ASP A 352 8.83 -4.70 13.41
N ILE A 353 8.77 -4.94 12.10
CA ILE A 353 7.58 -4.67 11.28
C ILE A 353 6.38 -5.49 11.78
N LEU A 354 6.58 -6.79 12.02
CA LEU A 354 5.54 -7.67 12.53
C LEU A 354 5.07 -7.24 13.93
N GLN A 355 5.99 -6.86 14.82
CA GLN A 355 5.66 -6.36 16.16
C GLN A 355 4.83 -5.08 16.12
N TYR A 356 5.20 -4.09 15.28
CA TYR A 356 4.41 -2.87 15.12
C TYR A 356 3.02 -3.16 14.55
N PHE A 357 2.92 -4.08 13.59
CA PHE A 357 1.64 -4.51 13.07
C PHE A 357 0.77 -5.17 14.15
N ILE A 358 1.31 -6.13 14.92
CA ILE A 358 0.60 -6.82 16.02
C ILE A 358 0.13 -5.79 17.05
N SER A 359 1.00 -4.88 17.51
CA SER A 359 0.64 -3.84 18.47
C SER A 359 -0.49 -2.95 17.96
N HIS A 360 -0.44 -2.57 16.67
CA HIS A 360 -1.53 -1.84 16.05
C HIS A 360 -2.84 -2.64 16.02
N ARG A 361 -2.78 -3.94 15.68
CA ARG A 361 -3.96 -4.82 15.70
C ARG A 361 -4.57 -4.98 17.08
N GLU A 362 -3.77 -5.09 18.12
CA GLU A 362 -4.26 -5.13 19.51
C GLU A 362 -5.07 -3.88 19.86
N ILE A 363 -4.56 -2.69 19.50
CA ILE A 363 -5.26 -1.42 19.72
C ILE A 363 -6.60 -1.41 18.96
N VAL A 364 -6.59 -1.79 17.66
CA VAL A 364 -7.78 -1.84 16.82
C VAL A 364 -8.84 -2.80 17.40
N VAL A 365 -8.44 -4.02 17.78
CA VAL A 365 -9.36 -5.02 18.35
C VAL A 365 -9.93 -4.55 19.69
N ARG A 366 -9.11 -3.96 20.56
CA ARG A 366 -9.54 -3.41 21.85
C ARG A 366 -10.56 -2.28 21.66
N ARG A 367 -10.27 -1.32 20.79
CA ARG A 367 -11.17 -0.19 20.50
C ARG A 367 -12.49 -0.67 19.87
N ARG A 368 -12.43 -1.60 18.92
CA ARG A 368 -13.61 -2.23 18.31
C ARG A 368 -14.50 -2.87 19.38
N THR A 369 -13.90 -3.67 20.24
CA THR A 369 -14.64 -4.38 21.29
C THR A 369 -15.25 -3.41 22.30
N GLN A 370 -14.53 -2.35 22.66
CA GLN A 370 -15.06 -1.30 23.54
C GLN A 370 -16.24 -0.55 22.90
N PHE A 371 -16.15 -0.23 21.61
CA PHE A 371 -17.25 0.38 20.86
C PHE A 371 -18.49 -0.51 20.84
N ASP A 372 -18.32 -1.79 20.51
CA ASP A 372 -19.43 -2.76 20.48
C ASP A 372 -20.02 -2.98 21.89
N LEU A 373 -19.19 -2.99 22.94
CA LEU A 373 -19.64 -3.06 24.33
C LEU A 373 -20.47 -1.84 24.72
N ASN A 374 -19.99 -0.64 24.46
CA ASN A 374 -20.70 0.62 24.76
C ASN A 374 -22.08 0.63 24.06
N LYS A 375 -22.12 0.28 22.79
CA LYS A 375 -23.38 0.18 22.01
C LYS A 375 -24.34 -0.85 22.58
N ALA A 376 -23.83 -1.99 23.07
CA ALA A 376 -24.65 -3.01 23.72
C ALA A 376 -25.20 -2.54 25.08
N LEU A 377 -24.37 -1.84 25.87
CA LEU A 377 -24.80 -1.26 27.15
C LEU A 377 -25.87 -0.19 26.97
N ASP A 378 -25.70 0.69 25.99
CA ASP A 378 -26.71 1.72 25.64
C ASP A 378 -28.05 1.04 25.26
N ARG A 379 -27.97 -0.04 24.46
CA ARG A 379 -29.17 -0.79 24.09
C ARG A 379 -29.80 -1.52 25.27
N ALA A 380 -29.00 -2.12 26.15
CA ALA A 380 -29.47 -2.77 27.37
C ALA A 380 -30.19 -1.76 28.29
N HIS A 381 -29.59 -0.57 28.49
CA HIS A 381 -30.19 0.49 29.28
C HIS A 381 -31.58 0.92 28.74
N ILE A 382 -31.71 1.08 27.42
CA ILE A 382 -33.03 1.39 26.81
C ILE A 382 -34.03 0.25 27.04
N LEU A 383 -33.62 -1.00 26.89
CA LEU A 383 -34.50 -2.17 27.08
C LEU A 383 -34.93 -2.33 28.54
N GLU A 384 -34.03 -2.08 29.49
CA GLU A 384 -34.37 -2.08 30.93
C GLU A 384 -35.38 -0.98 31.25
N GLY A 385 -35.19 0.22 30.68
CA GLY A 385 -36.19 1.30 30.80
C GLY A 385 -37.55 0.94 30.22
N LEU A 386 -37.57 0.31 29.05
CA LEU A 386 -38.84 -0.16 28.42
C LEU A 386 -39.51 -1.26 29.24
N LYS A 387 -38.73 -2.23 29.82
CA LYS A 387 -39.24 -3.26 30.69
C LYS A 387 -39.93 -2.62 31.92
N LYS A 388 -39.24 -1.67 32.57
CA LYS A 388 -39.76 -0.93 33.73
C LYS A 388 -41.06 -0.14 33.35
N ALA A 389 -41.09 0.42 32.14
CA ALA A 389 -42.25 1.12 31.61
C ALA A 389 -43.45 0.17 31.41
N LEU A 390 -43.22 -1.06 30.95
CA LEU A 390 -44.27 -2.07 30.79
C LEU A 390 -44.86 -2.51 32.13
N ASP A 391 -44.01 -2.68 33.15
CA ASP A 391 -44.41 -3.08 34.51
C ASP A 391 -45.30 -2.01 35.17
N HIS A 392 -45.22 -0.74 34.75
CA HIS A 392 -45.95 0.40 35.29
C HIS A 392 -46.73 1.19 34.23
N ILE A 393 -47.21 0.56 33.17
CA ILE A 393 -47.70 1.18 31.96
C ILE A 393 -48.87 2.17 32.22
N ASP A 394 -49.84 1.78 33.07
CA ASP A 394 -51.00 2.62 33.38
C ASP A 394 -50.59 3.89 34.13
N ALA A 395 -49.67 3.79 35.08
CA ALA A 395 -49.15 4.90 35.86
C ALA A 395 -48.34 5.91 34.95
N ILE A 396 -47.55 5.34 34.02
CA ILE A 396 -46.78 6.11 33.04
C ILE A 396 -47.72 6.89 32.08
N ILE A 397 -48.73 6.20 31.52
CA ILE A 397 -49.72 6.83 30.64
C ILE A 397 -50.47 7.95 31.37
N LYS A 398 -50.86 7.74 32.61
CA LYS A 398 -51.53 8.77 33.42
C LYS A 398 -50.62 9.98 33.68
N THR A 399 -49.34 9.74 33.95
CA THR A 399 -48.34 10.81 34.17
C THR A 399 -48.11 11.62 32.88
N ILE A 400 -47.92 10.97 31.73
CA ILE A 400 -47.70 11.64 30.44
C ILE A 400 -48.95 12.48 30.06
N ARG A 401 -50.19 11.95 30.28
CA ARG A 401 -51.40 12.69 29.97
C ARG A 401 -51.66 13.87 30.89
N ALA A 402 -51.07 13.87 32.08
CA ALA A 402 -51.21 14.95 33.08
C ALA A 402 -50.11 16.01 32.96
N SER A 403 -49.11 15.82 32.12
CA SER A 403 -48.01 16.74 31.89
C SER A 403 -48.34 17.75 30.81
N ASP A 404 -47.85 18.98 30.97
CA ASP A 404 -48.13 20.09 30.06
C ASP A 404 -47.31 20.00 28.76
N ASP A 405 -46.11 19.48 28.84
CA ASP A 405 -45.18 19.27 27.69
C ASP A 405 -44.27 18.05 27.88
N ARG A 406 -43.41 17.82 26.88
CA ARG A 406 -42.46 16.71 26.86
C ARG A 406 -41.44 16.80 27.98
N ASP A 407 -40.98 17.99 28.29
CA ASP A 407 -39.90 18.20 29.29
C ASP A 407 -40.47 18.05 30.71
N ASP A 408 -41.72 18.45 30.94
CA ASP A 408 -42.43 18.20 32.18
C ASP A 408 -42.75 16.71 32.36
N ALA A 409 -43.21 16.03 31.32
CA ALA A 409 -43.43 14.59 31.34
C ALA A 409 -42.15 13.84 31.68
N GLN A 410 -41.02 14.20 31.11
CA GLN A 410 -39.69 13.59 31.38
C GLN A 410 -39.30 13.77 32.87
N LYS A 411 -39.44 15.00 33.39
CA LYS A 411 -39.12 15.29 34.80
C LYS A 411 -40.00 14.50 35.78
N GLN A 412 -41.31 14.43 35.51
CA GLN A 412 -42.22 13.69 36.36
C GLN A 412 -42.00 12.16 36.29
N LEU A 413 -41.71 11.60 35.10
CA LEU A 413 -41.37 10.21 34.95
C LEU A 413 -40.04 9.86 35.66
N MET A 414 -39.02 10.67 35.51
CA MET A 414 -37.74 10.50 36.23
C MET A 414 -37.87 10.59 37.74
N ALA A 415 -38.78 11.44 38.25
CA ALA A 415 -39.04 11.56 39.68
C ALA A 415 -39.81 10.33 40.27
N LYS A 416 -40.76 9.76 39.50
CA LYS A 416 -41.62 8.66 39.95
C LYS A 416 -41.01 7.26 39.78
N PHE A 417 -40.20 7.06 38.72
CA PHE A 417 -39.74 5.74 38.29
C PHE A 417 -38.19 5.62 38.24
N LYS A 418 -37.51 6.25 39.17
CA LYS A 418 -36.02 6.20 39.32
C LYS A 418 -35.41 4.81 39.12
#